data_e2cf8e0251a1bb045934b4a7ae0b15ef
#
_entry.id   e2cf8e0251a1bb045934b4a7ae0b15ef
#
_cell.length_a   1.000
_cell.length_b   1.000
_cell.length_c   1.000
_cell.angle_alpha   90.00
_cell.angle_beta   90.00
_cell.angle_gamma   90.00
#
_symmetry.space_group_name_H-M   'P 1'
#
loop_
_entity.id
_entity.type
_entity.pdbx_description
1 polymer ?
#
loop_
_entity_poly.entity_id
_entity_poly.type
_entity_poly.pdbx_seq_one_letter_code
_entity_poly.pdbx_strand_id
1 'polypeptide(L)'
;GAGAAILSDTGNGPRVTSATIGKVVDMGLTDPFNMGGAMAPAAVDTIEAHLRERQIDASYYDLIVTGDLGHVGREIAYDLLHKHGTKVTSEQFQDCGLLIYREGQPVIAGASGPGCSATVVYGHLLNRMKRGEFKKILVVATGALLSPLTFQQEETIPCIAHAVSIEFGGATQ
;
A
#
# COMPACT_ATOMS: atom_id res chain seq x y z
N GLY A 1 -8.48 -0.21 14.74
CA GLY A 1 -7.11 0.16 15.04
C GLY A 1 -6.82 1.61 14.70
N ALA A 2 -5.74 2.16 15.24
CA ALA A 2 -5.26 3.48 14.92
C ALA A 2 -3.73 3.50 15.00
N GLY A 3 -3.10 4.38 14.24
CA GLY A 3 -1.67 4.62 14.28
C GLY A 3 -1.40 6.12 14.22
N ALA A 4 -0.39 6.58 14.94
CA ALA A 4 0.06 7.97 14.92
C ALA A 4 1.58 8.03 14.84
N ALA A 5 2.10 9.02 14.14
CA ALA A 5 3.52 9.30 14.06
C ALA A 5 3.78 10.79 14.17
N ILE A 6 4.91 11.13 14.77
CA ILE A 6 5.43 12.50 14.76
C ILE A 6 6.43 12.61 13.63
N LEU A 7 6.22 13.57 12.73
CA LEU A 7 7.16 13.94 11.69
C LEU A 7 7.98 15.14 12.15
N SER A 8 9.30 15.07 11.92
CA SER A 8 10.24 16.13 12.25
C SER A 8 11.25 16.26 11.12
N ASP A 9 11.80 17.43 10.93
CA ASP A 9 12.91 17.71 10.00
C ASP A 9 14.27 17.29 10.57
N THR A 10 14.30 16.91 11.84
CA THR A 10 15.50 16.46 12.56
C THR A 10 15.27 15.10 13.20
N GLY A 11 16.34 14.32 13.42
CA GLY A 11 16.30 13.03 14.11
C GLY A 11 16.99 11.90 13.36
N ASN A 12 17.12 10.75 14.03
CA ASN A 12 17.82 9.56 13.53
C ASN A 12 16.86 8.41 13.18
N GLY A 13 15.59 8.71 12.92
CA GLY A 13 14.56 7.73 12.56
C GLY A 13 14.51 7.43 11.06
N PRO A 14 13.59 6.52 10.66
CA PRO A 14 13.25 6.35 9.25
C PRO A 14 12.82 7.67 8.61
N ARG A 15 13.26 7.91 7.37
CA ARG A 15 13.04 9.18 6.66
C ARG A 15 12.13 8.97 5.47
N VAL A 16 11.20 9.91 5.27
CA VAL A 16 10.48 10.03 4.00
C VAL A 16 11.43 10.65 2.98
N THR A 17 11.73 9.92 1.91
CA THR A 17 12.69 10.35 0.88
C THR A 17 12.00 10.81 -0.40
N SER A 18 10.81 10.32 -0.69
CA SER A 18 9.98 10.76 -1.82
C SER A 18 8.53 10.38 -1.61
N ALA A 19 7.66 11.04 -2.35
CA ALA A 19 6.23 10.72 -2.41
C ALA A 19 5.73 10.84 -3.85
N THR A 20 4.71 10.05 -4.19
CA THR A 20 4.02 10.12 -5.48
C THR A 20 2.53 10.28 -5.22
N ILE A 21 1.97 11.33 -5.77
CA ILE A 21 0.53 11.58 -5.76
C ILE A 21 -0.08 10.77 -6.91
N GLY A 22 -0.91 9.79 -6.57
CA GLY A 22 -1.62 9.00 -7.56
C GLY A 22 -2.83 9.73 -8.13
N LYS A 23 -3.35 9.21 -9.21
CA LYS A 23 -4.58 9.66 -9.85
C LYS A 23 -5.78 8.80 -9.46
N VAL A 24 -6.97 9.31 -9.67
CA VAL A 24 -8.20 8.52 -9.55
C VAL A 24 -8.26 7.51 -10.69
N VAL A 25 -8.53 6.27 -10.35
CA VAL A 25 -8.74 5.15 -11.27
C VAL A 25 -10.13 4.58 -11.00
N ASP A 26 -10.95 4.48 -12.04
CA ASP A 26 -12.28 3.89 -11.99
C ASP A 26 -12.39 2.82 -13.07
N MET A 27 -12.54 1.57 -12.65
CA MET A 27 -12.67 0.41 -13.53
C MET A 27 -14.13 -0.01 -13.75
N GLY A 28 -15.09 0.79 -13.33
CA GLY A 28 -16.50 0.50 -13.46
C GLY A 28 -17.04 -0.56 -12.50
N LEU A 29 -16.29 -0.88 -11.44
CA LEU A 29 -16.75 -1.84 -10.43
C LEU A 29 -17.78 -1.19 -9.51
N THR A 30 -18.85 -1.94 -9.19
CA THR A 30 -19.97 -1.50 -8.34
C THR A 30 -20.18 -2.39 -7.11
N ASP A 31 -19.43 -3.52 -7.01
CA ASP A 31 -19.59 -4.48 -5.91
C ASP A 31 -18.91 -3.98 -4.63
N PRO A 32 -19.68 -3.60 -3.57
CA PRO A 32 -19.15 -3.10 -2.33
C PRO A 32 -18.40 -4.16 -1.51
N PHE A 33 -18.57 -5.44 -1.83
CA PHE A 33 -17.89 -6.55 -1.16
C PHE A 33 -16.54 -6.91 -1.80
N ASN A 34 -16.20 -6.27 -2.94
CA ASN A 34 -14.93 -6.45 -3.63
C ASN A 34 -14.08 -5.18 -3.68
N MET A 35 -13.95 -4.50 -2.54
CA MET A 35 -13.20 -3.25 -2.43
C MET A 35 -11.72 -3.41 -2.78
N GLY A 36 -11.11 -4.54 -2.41
CA GLY A 36 -9.71 -4.83 -2.76
C GLY A 36 -9.50 -4.90 -4.27
N GLY A 37 -10.40 -5.59 -4.98
CA GLY A 37 -10.37 -5.66 -6.44
C GLY A 37 -10.55 -4.29 -7.11
N ALA A 38 -11.41 -3.44 -6.54
CA ALA A 38 -11.61 -2.07 -7.03
C ALA A 38 -10.36 -1.18 -6.84
N MET A 39 -9.66 -1.30 -5.70
CA MET A 39 -8.49 -0.49 -5.37
C MET A 39 -7.19 -0.98 -6.02
N ALA A 40 -7.08 -2.25 -6.38
CA ALA A 40 -5.85 -2.84 -6.91
C ALA A 40 -5.29 -2.09 -8.14
N PRO A 41 -6.09 -1.71 -9.16
CA PRO A 41 -5.58 -0.95 -10.31
C PRO A 41 -5.01 0.41 -9.94
N ALA A 42 -5.60 1.13 -8.98
CA ALA A 42 -5.07 2.40 -8.51
C ALA A 42 -3.72 2.24 -7.79
N ALA A 43 -3.58 1.18 -7.00
CA ALA A 43 -2.30 0.84 -6.34
C ALA A 43 -1.21 0.54 -7.39
N VAL A 44 -1.52 -0.27 -8.39
CA VAL A 44 -0.59 -0.61 -9.49
C VAL A 44 -0.16 0.63 -10.26
N ASP A 45 -1.11 1.46 -10.70
CA ASP A 45 -0.81 2.71 -11.43
C ASP A 45 0.16 3.60 -10.63
N THR A 46 -0.09 3.75 -9.33
CA THR A 46 0.76 4.57 -8.44
C THR A 46 2.14 3.97 -8.22
N ILE A 47 2.26 2.64 -8.05
CA ILE A 47 3.55 1.96 -7.94
C ILE A 47 4.37 2.17 -9.21
N GLU A 48 3.78 1.93 -10.37
CA GLU A 48 4.46 2.06 -11.66
C GLU A 48 4.84 3.52 -11.96
N ALA A 49 3.98 4.47 -11.64
CA ALA A 49 4.29 5.89 -11.73
C ALA A 49 5.49 6.25 -10.85
N HIS A 50 5.48 5.79 -9.59
CA HIS A 50 6.58 6.03 -8.65
C HIS A 50 7.92 5.48 -9.15
N LEU A 51 7.95 4.24 -9.62
CA LEU A 51 9.16 3.60 -10.15
C LEU A 51 9.67 4.33 -11.41
N ARG A 52 8.78 4.63 -12.33
CA ARG A 52 9.10 5.33 -13.60
C ARG A 52 9.62 6.74 -13.36
N GLU A 53 8.96 7.53 -12.52
CA GLU A 53 9.34 8.93 -12.26
C GLU A 53 10.66 9.04 -11.51
N ARG A 54 10.95 8.08 -10.65
CA ARG A 54 12.24 7.99 -9.96
C ARG A 54 13.33 7.30 -10.77
N GLN A 55 13.00 6.69 -11.90
CA GLN A 55 13.92 5.90 -12.74
C GLN A 55 14.60 4.77 -11.95
N ILE A 56 13.81 4.04 -11.17
CA ILE A 56 14.26 2.90 -10.36
C ILE A 56 13.40 1.67 -10.64
N ASP A 57 13.95 0.49 -10.38
CA ASP A 57 13.21 -0.77 -10.40
C ASP A 57 12.59 -1.10 -9.05
N ALA A 58 11.65 -2.02 -9.03
CA ALA A 58 11.03 -2.49 -7.79
C ALA A 58 12.05 -3.10 -6.80
N SER A 59 13.14 -3.67 -7.31
CA SER A 59 14.26 -4.21 -6.51
C SER A 59 15.00 -3.16 -5.67
N TYR A 60 14.74 -1.87 -5.89
CA TYR A 60 15.23 -0.79 -5.02
C TYR A 60 14.68 -0.88 -3.61
N TYR A 61 13.49 -1.46 -3.45
CA TYR A 61 12.80 -1.59 -2.17
C TYR A 61 12.94 -3.00 -1.60
N ASP A 62 13.19 -3.11 -0.30
CA ASP A 62 13.12 -4.38 0.43
C ASP A 62 11.66 -4.84 0.59
N LEU A 63 10.73 -3.89 0.67
CA LEU A 63 9.30 -4.14 0.82
C LEU A 63 8.49 -3.07 0.06
N ILE A 64 7.50 -3.51 -0.70
CA ILE A 64 6.42 -2.68 -1.25
C ILE A 64 5.14 -3.14 -0.56
N VAL A 65 4.47 -2.25 0.15
CA VAL A 65 3.30 -2.60 0.95
C VAL A 65 2.11 -1.72 0.63
N THR A 66 1.00 -2.36 0.28
CA THR A 66 -0.28 -1.69 0.04
C THR A 66 -1.07 -1.46 1.33
N GLY A 67 -2.07 -0.59 1.26
CA GLY A 67 -2.80 -0.11 2.45
C GLY A 67 -3.77 -1.11 3.03
N ASP A 68 -4.66 -1.64 2.21
CA ASP A 68 -5.78 -2.47 2.66
C ASP A 68 -6.48 -3.17 1.48
N LEU A 69 -5.73 -3.85 0.63
CA LEU A 69 -6.27 -4.60 -0.51
C LEU A 69 -6.88 -5.95 -0.10
N GLY A 70 -6.40 -6.53 1.00
CA GLY A 70 -6.73 -7.89 1.39
C GLY A 70 -6.23 -8.94 0.39
N HIS A 71 -6.66 -10.20 0.56
CA HIS A 71 -6.20 -11.30 -0.28
C HIS A 71 -6.51 -11.07 -1.76
N VAL A 72 -7.77 -10.81 -2.09
CA VAL A 72 -8.22 -10.68 -3.49
C VAL A 72 -7.52 -9.51 -4.18
N GLY A 73 -7.52 -8.33 -3.56
CA GLY A 73 -6.92 -7.15 -4.17
C GLY A 73 -5.40 -7.23 -4.27
N ARG A 74 -4.73 -7.84 -3.27
CA ARG A 74 -3.27 -8.07 -3.32
C ARG A 74 -2.89 -8.99 -4.48
N GLU A 75 -3.60 -10.10 -4.70
CA GLU A 75 -3.33 -11.01 -5.82
C GLU A 75 -3.59 -10.34 -7.17
N ILE A 76 -4.69 -9.60 -7.30
CA ILE A 76 -4.97 -8.82 -8.53
C ILE A 76 -3.84 -7.82 -8.81
N ALA A 77 -3.40 -7.07 -7.81
CA ALA A 77 -2.32 -6.10 -7.98
C ALA A 77 -0.99 -6.79 -8.34
N TYR A 78 -0.68 -7.91 -7.71
CA TYR A 78 0.50 -8.71 -8.01
C TYR A 78 0.52 -9.18 -9.47
N ASP A 79 -0.59 -9.75 -9.94
CA ASP A 79 -0.73 -10.21 -11.31
C ASP A 79 -0.65 -9.06 -12.33
N LEU A 80 -1.26 -7.92 -12.03
CA LEU A 80 -1.20 -6.73 -12.89
C LEU A 80 0.24 -6.19 -13.01
N LEU A 81 0.97 -6.06 -11.91
CA LEU A 81 2.38 -5.65 -11.91
C LEU A 81 3.20 -6.55 -12.83
N HIS A 82 3.04 -7.88 -12.73
CA HIS A 82 3.75 -8.83 -13.57
C HIS A 82 3.35 -8.73 -15.04
N LYS A 83 2.07 -8.59 -15.35
CA LYS A 83 1.57 -8.40 -16.73
C LYS A 83 2.12 -7.12 -17.37
N HIS A 84 2.33 -6.08 -16.59
CA HIS A 84 2.92 -4.83 -17.06
C HIS A 84 4.46 -4.86 -17.09
N GLY A 85 5.08 -5.96 -16.64
CA GLY A 85 6.53 -6.14 -16.65
C GLY A 85 7.26 -5.65 -15.39
N THR A 86 6.55 -5.20 -14.38
CA THR A 86 7.12 -4.82 -13.08
C THR A 86 7.38 -6.09 -12.26
N LYS A 87 8.67 -6.42 -12.06
CA LYS A 87 9.08 -7.64 -11.36
C LYS A 87 9.12 -7.40 -9.86
N VAL A 88 8.22 -8.06 -9.13
CA VAL A 88 8.21 -8.13 -7.66
C VAL A 88 8.11 -9.58 -7.21
N THR A 89 8.70 -9.94 -6.08
CA THR A 89 8.46 -11.25 -5.48
C THR A 89 7.27 -11.22 -4.54
N SER A 90 6.69 -12.37 -4.23
CA SER A 90 5.56 -12.46 -3.30
C SER A 90 5.93 -12.01 -1.90
N GLU A 91 7.18 -12.21 -1.48
CA GLU A 91 7.71 -11.79 -0.19
C GLU A 91 7.91 -10.27 -0.14
N GLN A 92 8.34 -9.68 -1.26
CA GLN A 92 8.57 -8.23 -1.38
C GLN A 92 7.26 -7.44 -1.48
N PHE A 93 6.22 -8.02 -2.10
CA PHE A 93 4.92 -7.34 -2.29
C PHE A 93 3.91 -7.81 -1.27
N GLN A 94 3.62 -6.99 -0.28
CA GLN A 94 2.74 -7.29 0.84
C GLN A 94 1.58 -6.31 0.93
N ASP A 95 0.63 -6.62 1.82
CA ASP A 95 -0.52 -5.76 2.09
C ASP A 95 -0.77 -5.62 3.59
N CYS A 96 -1.01 -4.40 4.07
CA CYS A 96 -1.29 -4.14 5.47
C CYS A 96 -2.54 -4.87 5.96
N GLY A 97 -3.54 -5.02 5.10
CA GLY A 97 -4.77 -5.76 5.40
C GLY A 97 -4.58 -7.26 5.60
N LEU A 98 -3.42 -7.79 5.19
CA LEU A 98 -3.00 -9.17 5.51
C LEU A 98 -2.06 -9.19 6.72
N LEU A 99 -1.10 -8.28 6.78
CA LEU A 99 -0.10 -8.23 7.85
C LEU A 99 -0.67 -7.91 9.23
N ILE A 100 -1.86 -7.33 9.31
CA ILE A 100 -2.50 -6.98 10.58
C ILE A 100 -3.03 -8.21 11.34
N TYR A 101 -3.23 -9.33 10.64
CA TYR A 101 -3.73 -10.58 11.20
C TYR A 101 -2.61 -11.57 11.49
N ARG A 102 -2.83 -12.42 12.47
CA ARG A 102 -1.93 -13.55 12.75
C ARG A 102 -2.23 -14.70 11.79
N GLU A 103 -1.21 -15.49 11.50
CA GLU A 103 -1.37 -16.74 10.75
C GLU A 103 -2.43 -17.63 11.41
N GLY A 104 -3.32 -18.22 10.61
CA GLY A 104 -4.41 -19.07 11.09
C GLY A 104 -5.59 -18.33 11.73
N GLN A 105 -5.58 -17.00 11.78
CA GLN A 105 -6.73 -16.23 12.24
C GLN A 105 -7.88 -16.36 11.24
N PRO A 106 -9.12 -16.68 11.67
CA PRO A 106 -10.25 -16.88 10.76
C PRO A 106 -10.77 -15.55 10.21
N VAL A 107 -10.14 -15.09 9.14
CA VAL A 107 -10.55 -13.93 8.36
C VAL A 107 -10.83 -14.36 6.92
N ILE A 108 -11.86 -13.79 6.28
CA ILE A 108 -12.27 -14.19 4.93
C ILE A 108 -11.29 -13.63 3.90
N ALA A 109 -11.27 -12.32 3.73
CA ALA A 109 -10.42 -11.63 2.74
C ALA A 109 -9.26 -10.84 3.36
N GLY A 110 -9.15 -10.80 4.67
CA GLY A 110 -8.29 -9.84 5.36
C GLY A 110 -8.90 -8.44 5.26
N ALA A 111 -8.05 -7.44 5.33
CA ALA A 111 -8.43 -6.03 5.34
C ALA A 111 -9.14 -5.58 6.63
N SER A 112 -9.04 -4.31 6.99
CA SER A 112 -9.65 -3.80 8.23
C SER A 112 -10.11 -2.35 8.13
N GLY A 113 -10.07 -1.76 6.93
CA GLY A 113 -10.53 -0.39 6.66
C GLY A 113 -9.48 0.69 6.91
N PRO A 114 -9.88 1.96 7.01
CA PRO A 114 -9.00 3.14 6.89
C PRO A 114 -7.84 3.21 7.89
N GLY A 115 -7.98 2.61 9.06
CA GLY A 115 -6.91 2.58 10.07
C GLY A 115 -5.85 1.50 9.88
N CYS A 116 -6.02 0.61 8.89
CA CYS A 116 -5.17 -0.56 8.69
C CYS A 116 -3.72 -0.19 8.40
N SER A 117 -3.48 0.61 7.36
CA SER A 117 -2.14 1.01 6.96
C SER A 117 -1.41 1.77 8.06
N ALA A 118 -2.08 2.69 8.75
CA ALA A 118 -1.48 3.42 9.86
C ALA A 118 -1.04 2.49 11.01
N THR A 119 -1.90 1.53 11.37
CA THR A 119 -1.60 0.55 12.43
C THR A 119 -0.39 -0.31 12.07
N VAL A 120 -0.35 -0.85 10.85
CA VAL A 120 0.72 -1.75 10.41
C VAL A 120 2.01 -0.98 10.15
N VAL A 121 1.95 0.14 9.43
CA VAL A 121 3.17 0.92 9.11
C VAL A 121 3.81 1.45 10.39
N TYR A 122 3.07 2.18 11.22
CA TYR A 122 3.65 2.85 12.39
C TYR A 122 3.91 1.86 13.55
N GLY A 123 3.02 0.89 13.76
CA GLY A 123 3.15 -0.06 14.87
C GLY A 123 4.09 -1.24 14.59
N HIS A 124 4.21 -1.67 13.33
CA HIS A 124 4.95 -2.87 12.95
C HIS A 124 6.13 -2.59 12.03
N LEU A 125 5.91 -2.03 10.84
CA LEU A 125 6.95 -1.91 9.81
C LEU A 125 8.07 -0.95 10.20
N LEU A 126 7.77 0.24 10.74
CA LEU A 126 8.81 1.17 11.19
C LEU A 126 9.66 0.58 12.33
N ASN A 127 9.08 -0.25 13.19
CA ASN A 127 9.84 -0.95 14.22
C ASN A 127 10.75 -2.03 13.62
N ARG A 128 10.32 -2.73 12.57
CA ARG A 128 11.16 -3.68 11.82
C ARG A 128 12.31 -2.97 11.11
N MET A 129 12.05 -1.80 10.53
CA MET A 129 13.12 -0.96 9.96
C MET A 129 14.16 -0.56 11.01
N LYS A 130 13.73 -0.12 12.21
CA LYS A 130 14.65 0.22 13.31
C LYS A 130 15.48 -0.96 13.77
N ARG A 131 15.00 -2.20 13.65
CA ARG A 131 15.77 -3.42 13.91
C ARG A 131 16.68 -3.85 12.75
N GLY A 132 16.64 -3.12 11.63
CA GLY A 132 17.49 -3.40 10.45
C GLY A 132 16.95 -4.49 9.52
N GLU A 133 15.70 -4.93 9.69
CA GLU A 133 15.08 -5.95 8.83
C GLU A 133 14.76 -5.41 7.42
N PHE A 134 14.46 -4.12 7.33
CA PHE A 134 14.25 -3.38 6.08
C PHE A 134 15.02 -2.06 6.12
N LYS A 135 15.60 -1.67 5.00
CA LYS A 135 16.25 -0.36 4.83
C LYS A 135 15.40 0.59 4.00
N LYS A 136 14.64 0.04 3.04
CA LYS A 136 13.85 0.83 2.09
C LYS A 136 12.48 0.19 1.90
N ILE A 137 11.44 0.89 2.25
CA ILE A 137 10.06 0.44 2.02
C ILE A 137 9.28 1.46 1.20
N LEU A 138 8.42 0.97 0.31
CA LEU A 138 7.43 1.78 -0.39
C LEU A 138 6.05 1.50 0.22
N VAL A 139 5.47 2.49 0.85
CA VAL A 139 4.11 2.41 1.39
C VAL A 139 3.15 3.00 0.38
N VAL A 140 2.17 2.23 -0.06
CA VAL A 140 1.18 2.61 -1.08
C VAL A 140 -0.20 2.61 -0.43
N ALA A 141 -0.59 3.74 0.13
CA ALA A 141 -1.89 3.90 0.76
C ALA A 141 -3.01 3.88 -0.28
N THR A 142 -4.03 3.06 -0.05
CA THR A 142 -5.15 2.85 -0.96
C THR A 142 -6.44 3.42 -0.37
N GLY A 143 -7.31 3.93 -1.23
CA GLY A 143 -8.60 4.45 -0.86
C GLY A 143 -9.63 4.25 -1.97
N ALA A 144 -10.88 4.16 -1.58
CA ALA A 144 -12.02 4.02 -2.49
C ALA A 144 -13.16 4.91 -2.03
N LEU A 145 -13.88 5.50 -2.97
CA LEU A 145 -15.06 6.29 -2.70
C LEU A 145 -16.30 5.39 -2.77
N LEU A 146 -16.81 5.03 -1.61
CA LEU A 146 -18.04 4.28 -1.46
C LEU A 146 -18.85 4.84 -0.31
N SER A 147 -20.12 5.09 -0.53
CA SER A 147 -21.08 5.52 0.47
C SER A 147 -22.42 4.79 0.30
N PRO A 148 -23.29 4.77 1.32
CA PRO A 148 -24.63 4.21 1.16
C PRO A 148 -25.41 4.86 0.01
N LEU A 149 -25.21 6.15 -0.24
CA LEU A 149 -25.89 6.88 -1.31
C LEU A 149 -25.38 6.45 -2.68
N THR A 150 -24.05 6.40 -2.91
CA THR A 150 -23.47 5.97 -4.19
C THR A 150 -23.83 4.52 -4.50
N PHE A 151 -23.87 3.66 -3.48
CA PHE A 151 -24.31 2.27 -3.64
C PHE A 151 -25.78 2.18 -4.05
N GLN A 152 -26.68 2.95 -3.42
CA GLN A 152 -28.10 2.98 -3.78
C GLN A 152 -28.36 3.54 -5.19
N GLN A 153 -27.46 4.38 -5.68
CA GLN A 153 -27.51 4.97 -7.01
C GLN A 153 -26.84 4.09 -8.07
N GLU A 154 -26.32 2.91 -7.67
CA GLU A 154 -25.60 1.99 -8.55
C GLU A 154 -24.36 2.63 -9.21
N GLU A 155 -23.76 3.61 -8.54
CA GLU A 155 -22.55 4.28 -9.03
C GLU A 155 -21.33 3.36 -8.93
N THR A 156 -20.34 3.62 -9.76
CA THR A 156 -19.04 2.94 -9.73
C THR A 156 -18.23 3.33 -8.49
N ILE A 157 -17.18 2.56 -8.20
CA ILE A 157 -16.29 2.78 -7.05
C ILE A 157 -14.95 3.36 -7.55
N PRO A 158 -14.83 4.68 -7.70
CA PRO A 158 -13.55 5.29 -8.04
C PRO A 158 -12.56 5.14 -6.88
N CYS A 159 -11.32 4.79 -7.23
CA CYS A 159 -10.25 4.49 -6.29
C CYS A 159 -9.03 5.38 -6.52
N ILE A 160 -8.22 5.54 -5.49
CA ILE A 160 -6.96 6.28 -5.56
C ILE A 160 -5.92 5.60 -4.68
N ALA A 161 -4.64 5.75 -5.03
CA ALA A 161 -3.54 5.39 -4.14
C ALA A 161 -2.47 6.49 -4.16
N HIS A 162 -1.75 6.62 -3.04
CA HIS A 162 -0.58 7.51 -2.93
C HIS A 162 0.59 6.71 -2.39
N ALA A 163 1.79 6.98 -2.89
CA ALA A 163 2.99 6.26 -2.47
C ALA A 163 3.94 7.16 -1.68
N VAL A 164 4.56 6.59 -0.65
CA VAL A 164 5.61 7.23 0.15
C VAL A 164 6.78 6.26 0.30
N SER A 165 7.97 6.71 -0.11
CA SER A 165 9.22 6.00 0.13
C SER A 165 9.76 6.36 1.51
N ILE A 166 10.05 5.33 2.32
CA ILE A 166 10.63 5.48 3.65
C ILE A 166 11.95 4.70 3.68
N GLU A 167 13.02 5.37 4.11
CA GLU A 167 14.37 4.80 4.16
C GLU A 167 15.00 4.96 5.54
N PHE A 168 15.80 3.98 5.95
CA PHE A 168 16.50 3.96 7.23
C PHE A 168 17.88 3.32 7.07
N GLY A 169 18.90 3.93 7.66
CA GLY A 169 20.27 3.40 7.68
C GLY A 169 21.19 3.87 6.55
N GLY A 170 20.78 4.86 5.76
CA GLY A 170 21.69 5.61 4.88
C GLY A 170 22.41 6.69 5.69
N ALA A 171 23.73 6.76 5.61
CA ALA A 171 24.50 7.86 6.18
C ALA A 171 23.99 9.19 5.58
N THR A 172 23.74 10.15 6.44
CA THR A 172 23.56 11.56 6.05
C THR A 172 24.81 12.01 5.30
N GLN A 173 24.70 12.31 3.99
CA GLN A 173 25.64 13.24 3.35
C GLN A 173 25.18 14.66 3.61
#